data_ad4f95e08a004d49e9d97ce6dc0beb6e
#
_entry.id   ad4f95e08a004d49e9d97ce6dc0beb6e
#
_cell.length_a   1.000
_cell.length_b   1.000
_cell.length_c   1.000
_cell.angle_alpha   90.00
_cell.angle_beta   90.00
_cell.angle_gamma   90.00
#
_symmetry.space_group_name_H-M   'P 1'
#
loop_
_entity.id
_entity.type
_entity.pdbx_description
1 polymer ?
#
loop_
_entity_poly.entity_id
_entity_poly.type
_entity_poly.pdbx_seq_one_letter_code
_entity_poly.pdbx_strand_id
1 'polypeptide(L)'
;SLDELASYNPGDKKIPYFIGDTCTGKDLVGMRYEQLLDYCLPDEHPEEAFRVIPGDFVTTEDGTGIVHTAPTFGADDAKVAKDAGVPPMLVKDDQDNLVPLVDLQGKFRKEVSDFAGMYVKNEYYAPDEVPEKSVDVLIAVKLKEDNKAFKVEKYEHSYPHCWRTDKPILYYPLDSWFIRVTEHKENMVALNNTINWKPKSTGSGRFGKWLENANDWNLSRSRYWGIPIPIWRTEDGTEQKCISSVEELKNEC
;
A
#
# COMPACT_ATOMS: atom_id res chain seq x y z
N SER A 1 5.90 10.45 24.75
CA SER A 1 6.82 11.48 25.32
C SER A 1 8.26 10.97 25.28
N LEU A 2 9.26 11.87 25.40
CA LEU A 2 10.68 11.47 25.51
C LEU A 2 10.90 10.52 26.69
N ASP A 3 10.16 10.70 27.76
CA ASP A 3 10.20 9.83 28.93
C ASP A 3 9.71 8.40 28.65
N GLU A 4 8.77 8.23 27.74
CA GLU A 4 8.28 6.91 27.29
C GLU A 4 9.30 6.20 26.40
N LEU A 5 10.02 6.98 25.57
CA LEU A 5 11.10 6.46 24.74
C LEU A 5 12.33 6.03 25.58
N ALA A 6 12.51 6.62 26.76
CA ALA A 6 13.62 6.29 27.67
C ALA A 6 13.41 4.99 28.47
N SER A 7 12.32 4.24 28.26
CA SER A 7 12.07 2.96 28.91
C SER A 7 11.70 1.90 27.88
N TYR A 8 12.29 0.70 27.96
CA TYR A 8 11.98 -0.41 27.06
C TYR A 8 10.63 -1.05 27.35
N ASN A 9 10.25 -1.15 28.63
CA ASN A 9 8.97 -1.70 29.05
C ASN A 9 8.33 -0.80 30.13
N PRO A 10 6.99 -0.83 30.26
CA PRO A 10 6.32 -0.14 31.36
C PRO A 10 6.85 -0.64 32.71
N GLY A 11 7.34 0.30 33.53
CA GLY A 11 7.89 -0.01 34.85
C GLY A 11 9.42 -0.24 34.91
N ASP A 12 10.10 -0.29 33.76
CA ASP A 12 11.56 -0.36 33.74
C ASP A 12 12.19 0.95 34.23
N LYS A 13 13.44 0.85 34.73
CA LYS A 13 14.22 2.04 35.02
C LYS A 13 14.44 2.84 33.75
N LYS A 14 14.16 4.14 33.82
CA LYS A 14 14.42 5.07 32.71
C LYS A 14 15.92 5.06 32.37
N ILE A 15 16.23 4.92 31.11
CA ILE A 15 17.60 5.08 30.60
C ILE A 15 17.91 6.56 30.65
N PRO A 16 19.03 6.99 31.27
CA PRO A 16 19.45 8.37 31.25
C PRO A 16 19.65 8.85 29.82
N TYR A 17 19.07 9.97 29.46
CA TYR A 17 19.26 10.59 28.16
C TYR A 17 19.53 12.09 28.30
N PHE A 18 20.11 12.68 27.30
CA PHE A 18 20.22 14.13 27.15
C PHE A 18 19.67 14.53 25.79
N ILE A 19 19.09 15.71 25.73
CA ILE A 19 18.62 16.30 24.47
C ILE A 19 19.83 17.00 23.83
N GLY A 20 20.27 16.49 22.68
CA GLY A 20 21.31 17.09 21.87
C GLY A 20 20.76 18.14 20.91
N ASP A 21 21.32 18.16 19.71
CA ASP A 21 20.86 19.04 18.64
C ASP A 21 19.48 18.65 18.14
N THR A 22 18.74 19.63 17.65
CA THR A 22 17.42 19.43 17.04
C THR A 22 17.50 19.67 15.53
N CYS A 23 16.73 18.90 14.77
CA CYS A 23 16.61 19.07 13.33
C CYS A 23 15.13 19.05 12.92
N THR A 24 14.83 19.52 11.73
CA THR A 24 13.50 19.39 11.12
C THR A 24 13.44 18.15 10.24
N GLY A 25 12.22 17.67 9.91
CA GLY A 25 12.05 16.55 8.98
C GLY A 25 12.71 16.84 7.61
N LYS A 26 12.77 18.09 7.18
CA LYS A 26 13.43 18.49 5.94
C LYS A 26 14.93 18.22 5.93
N ASP A 27 15.57 18.34 7.08
CA ASP A 27 17.02 18.09 7.23
C ASP A 27 17.36 16.60 7.11
N LEU A 28 16.36 15.73 7.28
CA LEU A 28 16.50 14.28 7.16
C LEU A 28 16.26 13.76 5.73
N VAL A 29 15.64 14.56 4.85
CA VAL A 29 15.33 14.14 3.48
C VAL A 29 16.60 13.77 2.71
N GLY A 30 16.57 12.59 2.08
CA GLY A 30 17.72 12.03 1.35
C GLY A 30 18.68 11.22 2.23
N MET A 31 18.54 11.23 3.55
CA MET A 31 19.33 10.37 4.43
C MET A 31 19.06 8.90 4.10
N ARG A 32 20.13 8.11 3.97
CA ARG A 32 20.03 6.67 3.69
C ARG A 32 20.16 5.87 4.96
N TYR A 33 19.52 4.69 4.96
CA TYR A 33 19.57 3.75 6.08
C TYR A 33 19.73 2.31 5.58
N GLU A 34 20.27 1.45 6.42
CA GLU A 34 20.38 0.03 6.13
C GLU A 34 19.03 -0.67 6.18
N GLN A 35 18.79 -1.60 5.28
CA GLN A 35 17.58 -2.43 5.27
C GLN A 35 17.52 -3.27 6.55
N LEU A 36 16.36 -3.27 7.24
CA LEU A 36 16.20 -4.02 8.49
C LEU A 36 16.19 -5.53 8.26
N LEU A 37 15.45 -5.98 7.24
CA LEU A 37 15.31 -7.38 6.85
C LEU A 37 15.84 -7.51 5.41
N ASP A 38 17.05 -7.96 5.27
CA ASP A 38 17.86 -7.94 4.05
C ASP A 38 17.70 -9.18 3.17
N TYR A 39 16.48 -9.72 3.07
CA TYR A 39 16.21 -10.92 2.26
C TYR A 39 16.40 -10.70 0.78
N CYS A 40 16.02 -9.54 0.27
CA CYS A 40 16.17 -9.17 -1.14
C CYS A 40 16.11 -7.65 -1.31
N LEU A 41 16.54 -7.19 -2.48
CA LEU A 41 16.40 -5.81 -2.94
C LEU A 41 15.28 -5.72 -3.98
N PRO A 42 14.71 -4.52 -4.23
CA PRO A 42 13.87 -4.29 -5.41
C PRO A 42 14.61 -4.71 -6.69
N ASP A 43 13.91 -5.35 -7.63
CA ASP A 43 14.50 -5.75 -8.91
C ASP A 43 14.87 -4.52 -9.76
N GLU A 44 14.06 -3.47 -9.71
CA GLU A 44 14.29 -2.24 -10.43
C GLU A 44 14.79 -1.14 -9.49
N HIS A 45 15.84 -0.42 -9.89
CA HIS A 45 16.38 0.76 -9.19
C HIS A 45 16.63 0.58 -7.68
N PRO A 46 17.27 -0.50 -7.22
CA PRO A 46 17.50 -0.76 -5.80
C PRO A 46 18.29 0.35 -5.11
N GLU A 47 19.08 1.12 -5.84
CA GLU A 47 19.83 2.28 -5.37
C GLU A 47 18.94 3.44 -4.90
N GLU A 48 17.68 3.50 -5.34
CA GLU A 48 16.72 4.53 -4.95
C GLU A 48 15.88 4.14 -3.72
N ALA A 49 15.98 2.91 -3.25
CA ALA A 49 15.32 2.43 -2.04
C ALA A 49 16.04 2.89 -0.75
N PHE A 50 15.44 2.63 0.40
CA PHE A 50 16.01 2.80 1.75
C PHE A 50 16.55 4.20 2.04
N ARG A 51 15.75 5.22 1.75
CA ARG A 51 16.04 6.62 2.04
C ARG A 51 14.83 7.36 2.60
N VAL A 52 15.09 8.43 3.33
CA VAL A 52 14.05 9.31 3.85
C VAL A 52 13.51 10.18 2.72
N ILE A 53 12.20 10.20 2.56
CA ILE A 53 11.47 11.01 1.57
C ILE A 53 10.48 11.93 2.28
N PRO A 54 10.10 13.08 1.70
CA PRO A 54 9.09 13.94 2.28
C PRO A 54 7.70 13.33 2.18
N GLY A 55 6.83 13.59 3.18
CA GLY A 55 5.44 13.17 3.18
C GLY A 55 4.57 14.17 3.93
N ASP A 56 3.70 14.88 3.22
CA ASP A 56 2.84 15.92 3.79
C ASP A 56 1.77 15.37 4.77
N PHE A 57 1.54 14.07 4.74
CA PHE A 57 0.62 13.37 5.65
C PHE A 57 1.24 13.04 7.01
N VAL A 58 2.55 13.21 7.16
CA VAL A 58 3.25 12.91 8.42
C VAL A 58 3.08 14.08 9.39
N THR A 59 2.58 13.75 10.60
CA THR A 59 2.41 14.74 11.68
C THR A 59 3.40 14.49 12.80
N THR A 60 3.62 15.50 13.65
CA THR A 60 4.42 15.39 14.88
C THR A 60 3.54 15.33 16.14
N GLU A 61 2.23 15.21 15.97
CA GLU A 61 1.30 15.13 17.08
C GLU A 61 1.35 13.78 17.78
N ASP A 62 1.52 12.71 16.96
CA ASP A 62 1.71 11.35 17.42
C ASP A 62 2.99 10.73 16.85
N GLY A 63 3.63 9.83 17.61
CA GLY A 63 4.81 9.10 17.17
C GLY A 63 6.08 9.95 17.12
N THR A 64 6.94 9.62 16.18
CA THR A 64 8.28 10.21 16.04
C THR A 64 8.38 11.30 14.95
N GLY A 65 7.33 11.51 14.17
CA GLY A 65 7.38 12.34 12.96
C GLY A 65 8.07 11.65 11.77
N ILE A 66 8.38 10.36 11.89
CA ILE A 66 8.92 9.50 10.83
C ILE A 66 8.02 8.28 10.70
N VAL A 67 7.53 8.03 9.48
CA VAL A 67 6.61 6.93 9.17
C VAL A 67 7.29 5.99 8.19
N HIS A 68 7.17 4.67 8.43
CA HIS A 68 7.59 3.67 7.46
C HIS A 68 6.63 3.65 6.28
N THR A 69 7.18 3.73 5.07
CA THR A 69 6.44 3.70 3.81
C THR A 69 6.64 2.35 3.13
N ALA A 70 5.55 1.66 2.80
CA ALA A 70 5.55 0.37 2.11
C ALA A 70 5.01 0.52 0.68
N PRO A 71 5.84 0.84 -0.32
CA PRO A 71 5.39 1.19 -1.68
C PRO A 71 4.55 0.13 -2.37
N THR A 72 4.72 -1.14 -1.98
CA THR A 72 4.04 -2.27 -2.61
C THR A 72 2.63 -2.52 -2.07
N PHE A 73 2.35 -2.21 -0.79
CA PHE A 73 1.14 -2.66 -0.10
C PHE A 73 0.26 -1.54 0.48
N GLY A 74 0.49 -0.29 0.11
CA GLY A 74 -0.31 0.85 0.52
C GLY A 74 -0.59 1.77 -0.65
N ALA A 75 -1.83 2.20 -0.88
CA ALA A 75 -2.16 3.08 -2.01
C ALA A 75 -1.52 4.47 -1.85
N ASP A 76 -1.58 5.03 -0.64
CA ASP A 76 -0.96 6.32 -0.33
C ASP A 76 0.56 6.19 -0.31
N ASP A 77 1.08 5.12 0.26
CA ASP A 77 2.50 4.79 0.27
C ASP A 77 3.07 4.64 -1.15
N ALA A 78 2.35 3.89 -2.01
CA ALA A 78 2.75 3.71 -3.41
C ALA A 78 2.79 5.03 -4.17
N LYS A 79 1.83 5.93 -3.92
CA LYS A 79 1.81 7.26 -4.55
C LYS A 79 3.00 8.10 -4.11
N VAL A 80 3.23 8.22 -2.81
CA VAL A 80 4.33 9.03 -2.25
C VAL A 80 5.69 8.48 -2.70
N ALA A 81 5.86 7.16 -2.70
CA ALA A 81 7.07 6.52 -3.17
C ALA A 81 7.32 6.78 -4.66
N LYS A 82 6.27 6.65 -5.50
CA LYS A 82 6.34 6.96 -6.93
C LYS A 82 6.71 8.41 -7.20
N ASP A 83 6.07 9.35 -6.50
CA ASP A 83 6.37 10.78 -6.64
C ASP A 83 7.81 11.12 -6.23
N ALA A 84 8.37 10.37 -5.29
CA ALA A 84 9.75 10.47 -4.86
C ALA A 84 10.75 9.61 -5.65
N GLY A 85 10.31 8.80 -6.62
CA GLY A 85 11.15 7.89 -7.40
C GLY A 85 11.68 6.70 -6.59
N VAL A 86 10.98 6.27 -5.53
CA VAL A 86 11.32 5.07 -4.76
C VAL A 86 10.61 3.86 -5.36
N PRO A 87 11.33 2.78 -5.73
CA PRO A 87 10.74 1.60 -6.36
C PRO A 87 9.90 0.78 -5.37
N PRO A 88 8.87 0.06 -5.85
CA PRO A 88 8.20 -0.95 -5.06
C PRO A 88 9.13 -2.15 -4.80
N MET A 89 8.92 -2.84 -3.67
CA MET A 89 9.63 -4.08 -3.36
C MET A 89 9.00 -5.24 -4.16
N LEU A 90 9.48 -5.43 -5.38
CA LEU A 90 9.09 -6.51 -6.27
C LEU A 90 10.30 -7.39 -6.57
N VAL A 91 10.05 -8.67 -6.72
CA VAL A 91 11.05 -9.69 -7.09
C VAL A 91 10.55 -10.47 -8.31
N LYS A 92 11.44 -11.12 -9.03
CA LYS A 92 11.08 -11.99 -10.16
C LYS A 92 10.64 -13.35 -9.66
N ASP A 93 9.50 -13.81 -10.15
CA ASP A 93 9.06 -15.20 -9.97
C ASP A 93 9.77 -16.16 -10.94
N ASP A 94 9.41 -17.45 -10.89
CA ASP A 94 10.01 -18.48 -11.75
C ASP A 94 9.63 -18.30 -13.25
N GLN A 95 8.73 -17.37 -13.57
CA GLN A 95 8.30 -17.01 -14.92
C GLN A 95 8.81 -15.63 -15.36
N ASP A 96 9.73 -15.04 -14.58
CA ASP A 96 10.32 -13.72 -14.80
C ASP A 96 9.31 -12.54 -14.65
N ASN A 97 8.16 -12.77 -14.02
CA ASN A 97 7.22 -11.71 -13.71
C ASN A 97 7.61 -10.99 -12.41
N LEU A 98 7.46 -9.67 -12.39
CA LEU A 98 7.62 -8.88 -11.18
C LEU A 98 6.44 -9.09 -10.24
N VAL A 99 6.71 -9.60 -9.05
CA VAL A 99 5.70 -9.97 -8.06
C VAL A 99 6.07 -9.45 -6.65
N PRO A 100 5.08 -9.14 -5.80
CA PRO A 100 5.34 -8.78 -4.41
C PRO A 100 5.92 -9.96 -3.61
N LEU A 101 6.55 -9.66 -2.47
CA LEU A 101 7.07 -10.66 -1.52
C LEU A 101 6.00 -11.50 -0.82
N VAL A 102 4.74 -11.11 -0.94
CA VAL A 102 3.59 -11.86 -0.45
C VAL A 102 2.80 -12.33 -1.66
N ASP A 103 2.37 -13.59 -1.66
CA ASP A 103 1.57 -14.16 -2.72
C ASP A 103 0.08 -13.79 -2.64
N LEU A 104 -0.72 -14.22 -3.61
CA LEU A 104 -2.16 -13.94 -3.66
C LEU A 104 -2.96 -14.66 -2.55
N GLN A 105 -2.38 -15.63 -1.86
CA GLN A 105 -2.97 -16.27 -0.70
C GLN A 105 -2.64 -15.52 0.60
N GLY A 106 -1.74 -14.54 0.55
CA GLY A 106 -1.27 -13.81 1.73
C GLY A 106 -0.13 -14.49 2.47
N LYS A 107 0.67 -15.32 1.78
CA LYS A 107 1.85 -15.99 2.32
C LYS A 107 3.12 -15.32 1.85
N PHE A 108 4.12 -15.29 2.71
CA PHE A 108 5.46 -14.89 2.30
C PHE A 108 6.03 -15.86 1.26
N ARG A 109 6.64 -15.31 0.22
CA ARG A 109 7.35 -16.07 -0.82
C ARG A 109 8.68 -16.61 -0.29
N LYS A 110 9.30 -17.51 -1.07
CA LYS A 110 10.57 -18.17 -0.76
C LYS A 110 11.74 -17.21 -0.49
N GLU A 111 11.69 -16.02 -1.08
CA GLU A 111 12.70 -14.97 -0.92
C GLU A 111 12.77 -14.47 0.54
N VAL A 112 11.67 -14.51 1.27
CA VAL A 112 11.62 -14.19 2.71
C VAL A 112 11.91 -15.47 3.49
N SER A 113 13.15 -15.94 3.46
CA SER A 113 13.56 -17.29 3.86
C SER A 113 13.10 -17.70 5.26
N ASP A 114 13.19 -16.83 6.26
CA ASP A 114 12.85 -17.15 7.66
C ASP A 114 11.32 -17.31 7.86
N PHE A 115 10.52 -16.73 6.99
CA PHE A 115 9.06 -16.72 7.10
C PHE A 115 8.36 -17.29 5.84
N ALA A 116 9.11 -17.93 4.94
CA ALA A 116 8.60 -18.49 3.70
C ALA A 116 7.41 -19.43 3.94
N GLY A 117 6.31 -19.20 3.20
CA GLY A 117 5.08 -19.99 3.31
C GLY A 117 4.19 -19.66 4.52
N MET A 118 4.63 -18.81 5.45
CA MET A 118 3.79 -18.33 6.55
C MET A 118 2.80 -17.27 6.07
N TYR A 119 1.59 -17.31 6.59
CA TYR A 119 0.63 -16.23 6.35
C TYR A 119 1.03 -14.95 7.09
N VAL A 120 0.84 -13.81 6.44
CA VAL A 120 1.07 -12.48 7.03
C VAL A 120 0.03 -12.11 8.12
N LYS A 121 -1.09 -12.85 8.19
CA LYS A 121 -2.14 -12.68 9.19
C LYS A 121 -2.58 -14.04 9.72
N ASN A 122 -2.71 -14.16 11.04
CA ASN A 122 -3.14 -15.40 11.67
C ASN A 122 -4.56 -15.83 11.26
N GLU A 123 -5.41 -14.87 10.94
CA GLU A 123 -6.80 -15.08 10.51
C GLU A 123 -6.91 -15.80 9.16
N TYR A 124 -5.82 -15.96 8.42
CA TYR A 124 -5.81 -16.68 7.14
C TYR A 124 -5.61 -18.19 7.30
N TYR A 125 -5.07 -18.62 8.44
CA TYR A 125 -4.97 -20.05 8.75
C TYR A 125 -6.34 -20.70 8.99
N ALA A 126 -6.42 -22.02 8.82
CA ALA A 126 -7.52 -22.79 9.36
C ALA A 126 -7.46 -22.78 10.90
N PRO A 127 -8.59 -22.91 11.60
CA PRO A 127 -8.61 -22.77 13.06
C PRO A 127 -7.67 -23.74 13.83
N ASP A 128 -7.40 -24.91 13.27
CA ASP A 128 -6.53 -25.97 13.79
C ASP A 128 -5.05 -25.83 13.37
N GLU A 129 -4.77 -24.90 12.43
CA GLU A 129 -3.42 -24.65 11.91
C GLU A 129 -2.81 -23.35 12.38
N VAL A 130 -3.53 -22.57 13.21
CA VAL A 130 -3.04 -21.27 13.68
C VAL A 130 -1.78 -21.46 14.51
N PRO A 131 -0.63 -20.85 14.15
CA PRO A 131 0.60 -20.98 14.91
C PRO A 131 0.49 -20.31 16.29
N GLU A 132 1.21 -20.81 17.27
CA GLU A 132 1.27 -20.22 18.62
C GLU A 132 1.73 -18.75 18.61
N LYS A 133 2.68 -18.43 17.73
CA LYS A 133 3.18 -17.07 17.54
C LYS A 133 2.85 -16.60 16.14
N SER A 134 2.25 -15.40 16.03
CA SER A 134 2.05 -14.76 14.74
C SER A 134 3.38 -14.36 14.10
N VAL A 135 3.38 -14.21 12.79
CA VAL A 135 4.57 -13.74 12.07
C VAL A 135 5.05 -12.37 12.54
N ASP A 136 4.14 -11.49 12.98
CA ASP A 136 4.50 -10.18 13.55
C ASP A 136 5.36 -10.35 14.81
N VAL A 137 5.00 -11.31 15.67
CA VAL A 137 5.78 -11.65 16.89
C VAL A 137 7.14 -12.23 16.52
N LEU A 138 7.19 -13.10 15.51
CA LEU A 138 8.45 -13.72 15.08
C LEU A 138 9.41 -12.68 14.48
N ILE A 139 8.90 -11.75 13.66
CA ILE A 139 9.68 -10.62 13.13
C ILE A 139 10.21 -9.75 14.27
N ALA A 140 9.36 -9.43 15.25
CA ALA A 140 9.77 -8.63 16.41
C ALA A 140 10.86 -9.33 17.24
N VAL A 141 10.77 -10.64 17.42
CA VAL A 141 11.80 -11.45 18.10
C VAL A 141 13.11 -11.42 17.32
N LYS A 142 13.08 -11.69 16.01
CA LYS A 142 14.25 -11.63 15.13
C LYS A 142 14.95 -10.28 15.20
N LEU A 143 14.21 -9.18 15.06
CA LEU A 143 14.79 -7.83 15.13
C LEU A 143 15.42 -7.51 16.51
N LYS A 144 14.87 -8.08 17.59
CA LYS A 144 15.48 -7.96 18.93
C LYS A 144 16.76 -8.77 19.04
N GLU A 145 16.77 -10.01 18.55
CA GLU A 145 17.94 -10.89 18.52
C GLU A 145 19.08 -10.30 17.69
N ASP A 146 18.74 -9.70 16.55
CA ASP A 146 19.68 -9.01 15.67
C ASP A 146 20.10 -7.61 16.19
N ASN A 147 19.61 -7.20 17.38
CA ASN A 147 19.84 -5.87 17.97
C ASN A 147 19.45 -4.70 17.05
N LYS A 148 18.41 -4.90 16.21
CA LYS A 148 17.87 -3.90 15.27
C LYS A 148 16.57 -3.26 15.76
N ALA A 149 15.95 -3.76 16.85
CA ALA A 149 14.74 -3.20 17.42
C ALA A 149 15.07 -2.32 18.64
N PHE A 150 14.81 -1.02 18.54
CA PHE A 150 14.95 -0.09 19.67
C PHE A 150 13.85 -0.31 20.71
N LYS A 151 12.58 -0.40 20.28
CA LYS A 151 11.40 -0.61 21.13
C LYS A 151 10.34 -1.40 20.37
N VAL A 152 9.68 -2.32 21.05
CA VAL A 152 8.55 -3.08 20.51
C VAL A 152 7.37 -2.90 21.44
N GLU A 153 6.25 -2.41 20.90
CA GLU A 153 5.01 -2.18 21.65
C GLU A 153 3.83 -2.81 20.91
N LYS A 154 2.84 -3.27 21.66
CA LYS A 154 1.57 -3.66 21.09
C LYS A 154 0.78 -2.38 20.78
N TYR A 155 0.39 -2.21 19.51
CA TYR A 155 -0.44 -1.13 19.06
C TYR A 155 -1.78 -1.65 18.57
N GLU A 156 -2.86 -1.09 19.08
CA GLU A 156 -4.22 -1.48 18.72
C GLU A 156 -4.87 -0.37 17.91
N HIS A 157 -5.32 -0.70 16.71
CA HIS A 157 -5.94 0.25 15.78
C HIS A 157 -7.04 -0.42 14.96
N SER A 158 -7.92 0.38 14.37
CA SER A 158 -8.92 -0.10 13.42
C SER A 158 -8.26 -0.65 12.16
N TYR A 159 -8.69 -1.81 11.69
CA TYR A 159 -8.21 -2.43 10.47
C TYR A 159 -9.38 -2.89 9.58
N PRO A 160 -9.35 -2.66 8.27
CA PRO A 160 -10.44 -3.04 7.38
C PRO A 160 -10.54 -4.55 7.22
N HIS A 161 -11.77 -5.06 7.32
CA HIS A 161 -12.11 -6.46 7.14
C HIS A 161 -13.02 -6.69 5.95
N CYS A 162 -12.92 -7.85 5.33
CA CYS A 162 -13.82 -8.27 4.27
C CYS A 162 -15.22 -8.52 4.86
N TRP A 163 -16.22 -7.78 4.41
CA TRP A 163 -17.60 -7.89 4.89
C TRP A 163 -18.26 -9.27 4.71
N ARG A 164 -17.67 -10.15 3.90
CA ARG A 164 -18.19 -11.52 3.68
C ARG A 164 -17.52 -12.57 4.54
N THR A 165 -16.23 -12.46 4.76
CA THR A 165 -15.43 -13.47 5.44
C THR A 165 -14.98 -13.03 6.82
N ASP A 166 -15.22 -11.76 7.15
CA ASP A 166 -14.74 -11.09 8.37
C ASP A 166 -13.23 -11.22 8.60
N LYS A 167 -12.48 -11.54 7.52
CA LYS A 167 -11.01 -11.62 7.57
C LYS A 167 -10.40 -10.27 7.21
N PRO A 168 -9.24 -9.92 7.81
CA PRO A 168 -8.51 -8.70 7.46
C PRO A 168 -8.14 -8.73 5.97
N ILE A 169 -8.20 -7.56 5.32
CA ILE A 169 -7.80 -7.42 3.91
C ILE A 169 -6.34 -7.04 3.79
N LEU A 170 -5.72 -7.34 2.64
CA LEU A 170 -4.43 -6.79 2.25
C LEU A 170 -4.63 -5.76 1.13
N TYR A 171 -3.93 -4.63 1.22
CA TYR A 171 -3.83 -3.68 0.12
C TYR A 171 -2.82 -4.22 -0.90
N TYR A 172 -3.29 -5.13 -1.75
CA TYR A 172 -2.45 -5.85 -2.69
C TYR A 172 -2.48 -5.17 -4.07
N PRO A 173 -1.34 -4.96 -4.75
CA PRO A 173 -1.32 -4.43 -6.09
C PRO A 173 -1.90 -5.44 -7.07
N LEU A 174 -2.92 -5.03 -7.82
CA LEU A 174 -3.58 -5.83 -8.84
C LEU A 174 -3.73 -5.02 -10.11
N ASP A 175 -3.34 -5.60 -11.24
CA ASP A 175 -3.62 -5.01 -12.53
C ASP A 175 -5.13 -4.86 -12.72
N SER A 176 -5.54 -3.68 -13.10
CA SER A 176 -6.95 -3.33 -13.19
C SER A 176 -7.21 -2.38 -14.36
N TRP A 177 -8.40 -2.48 -14.92
CA TRP A 177 -8.88 -1.54 -15.92
C TRP A 177 -9.53 -0.34 -15.28
N PHE A 178 -9.12 0.85 -15.74
CA PHE A 178 -9.66 2.12 -15.25
C PHE A 178 -10.22 2.97 -16.40
N ILE A 179 -11.30 3.70 -16.11
CA ILE A 179 -11.67 4.85 -16.91
C ILE A 179 -10.92 6.05 -16.33
N ARG A 180 -10.15 6.75 -17.19
CA ARG A 180 -9.37 7.92 -16.80
C ARG A 180 -10.26 9.14 -16.61
N VAL A 181 -11.05 9.13 -15.55
CA VAL A 181 -11.98 10.23 -15.21
C VAL A 181 -11.23 11.52 -14.89
N THR A 182 -10.04 11.41 -14.33
CA THR A 182 -9.19 12.55 -13.95
C THR A 182 -8.80 13.43 -15.14
N GLU A 183 -8.69 12.87 -16.35
CA GLU A 183 -8.41 13.63 -17.58
C GLU A 183 -9.52 14.65 -17.92
N HIS A 184 -10.75 14.34 -17.54
CA HIS A 184 -11.93 15.17 -17.86
C HIS A 184 -12.47 15.93 -16.64
N LYS A 185 -11.82 15.83 -15.51
CA LYS A 185 -12.31 16.35 -14.22
C LYS A 185 -12.59 17.86 -14.26
N GLU A 186 -11.66 18.65 -14.76
CA GLU A 186 -11.82 20.10 -14.85
C GLU A 186 -13.01 20.49 -15.75
N ASN A 187 -13.16 19.81 -16.88
CA ASN A 187 -14.28 20.02 -17.79
C ASN A 187 -15.62 19.63 -17.13
N MET A 188 -15.67 18.52 -16.41
CA MET A 188 -16.87 18.10 -15.67
C MET A 188 -17.26 19.12 -14.61
N VAL A 189 -16.31 19.67 -13.86
CA VAL A 189 -16.55 20.74 -12.87
C VAL A 189 -17.06 22.01 -13.56
N ALA A 190 -16.45 22.41 -14.68
CA ALA A 190 -16.88 23.56 -15.45
C ALA A 190 -18.33 23.39 -15.94
N LEU A 191 -18.66 22.23 -16.52
CA LEU A 191 -20.02 21.92 -17.00
C LEU A 191 -21.03 21.86 -15.84
N ASN A 192 -20.67 21.29 -14.70
CA ASN A 192 -21.51 21.29 -13.49
C ASN A 192 -21.92 22.72 -13.08
N ASN A 193 -21.02 23.67 -13.20
CA ASN A 193 -21.28 25.07 -12.84
C ASN A 193 -22.23 25.77 -13.80
N THR A 194 -22.48 25.23 -14.99
CA THR A 194 -23.46 25.75 -15.95
C THR A 194 -24.89 25.30 -15.68
N ILE A 195 -25.06 24.26 -14.86
CA ILE A 195 -26.37 23.67 -14.55
C ILE A 195 -27.13 24.52 -13.54
N ASN A 196 -28.41 24.81 -13.85
CA ASN A 196 -29.29 25.50 -12.89
C ASN A 196 -29.83 24.52 -11.83
N TRP A 197 -29.00 24.19 -10.85
CA TRP A 197 -29.35 23.28 -9.77
C TRP A 197 -30.45 23.84 -8.85
N LYS A 198 -31.39 22.98 -8.50
CA LYS A 198 -32.45 23.28 -7.51
C LYS A 198 -32.52 22.15 -6.46
N PRO A 199 -32.06 22.38 -5.24
CA PRO A 199 -31.41 23.59 -4.73
C PRO A 199 -30.00 23.79 -5.26
N LYS A 200 -29.53 25.04 -5.28
CA LYS A 200 -28.16 25.38 -5.74
C LYS A 200 -27.06 24.65 -4.99
N SER A 201 -27.29 24.36 -3.71
CA SER A 201 -26.36 23.61 -2.83
C SER A 201 -26.04 22.19 -3.32
N THR A 202 -26.86 21.60 -4.20
CA THR A 202 -26.55 20.30 -4.78
C THR A 202 -25.33 20.41 -5.71
N GLY A 203 -25.29 21.39 -6.57
CA GLY A 203 -24.20 21.59 -7.55
C GLY A 203 -22.91 22.09 -6.92
N SER A 204 -22.98 23.07 -6.00
CA SER A 204 -21.79 23.61 -5.31
C SER A 204 -21.39 22.84 -4.05
N GLY A 205 -22.25 21.97 -3.54
CA GLY A 205 -22.02 21.17 -2.36
C GLY A 205 -21.58 19.74 -2.68
N ARG A 206 -22.42 18.75 -2.29
CA ARG A 206 -22.04 17.34 -2.37
C ARG A 206 -21.61 16.87 -3.75
N PHE A 207 -22.34 17.22 -4.81
CA PHE A 207 -22.03 16.79 -6.17
C PHE A 207 -20.81 17.51 -6.74
N GLY A 208 -20.72 18.83 -6.57
CA GLY A 208 -19.54 19.58 -7.00
C GLY A 208 -18.26 19.10 -6.32
N LYS A 209 -18.30 18.93 -5.00
CA LYS A 209 -17.16 18.38 -4.25
C LYS A 209 -16.79 16.96 -4.66
N TRP A 210 -17.77 16.13 -5.02
CA TRP A 210 -17.50 14.80 -5.55
C TRP A 210 -16.79 14.86 -6.89
N LEU A 211 -17.18 15.77 -7.80
CA LEU A 211 -16.48 15.98 -9.06
C LEU A 211 -15.05 16.51 -8.86
N GLU A 212 -14.88 17.50 -7.98
CA GLU A 212 -13.57 18.08 -7.65
C GLU A 212 -12.58 17.04 -7.10
N ASN A 213 -13.09 16.03 -6.39
CA ASN A 213 -12.30 14.93 -5.81
C ASN A 213 -12.43 13.62 -6.59
N ALA A 214 -12.95 13.66 -7.84
CA ALA A 214 -13.09 12.45 -8.64
C ALA A 214 -11.73 11.82 -8.94
N ASN A 215 -11.65 10.50 -8.75
CA ASN A 215 -10.53 9.66 -9.12
C ASN A 215 -10.87 8.81 -10.33
N ASP A 216 -9.87 8.19 -10.93
CA ASP A 216 -10.07 7.24 -12.02
C ASP A 216 -10.96 6.07 -11.55
N TRP A 217 -11.88 5.68 -12.40
CA TRP A 217 -12.88 4.68 -12.05
C TRP A 217 -12.39 3.26 -12.36
N ASN A 218 -12.11 2.49 -11.30
CA ASN A 218 -11.76 1.08 -11.42
C ASN A 218 -12.97 0.24 -11.85
N LEU A 219 -12.87 -0.39 -13.02
CA LEU A 219 -13.90 -1.28 -13.56
C LEU A 219 -13.68 -2.76 -13.19
N SER A 220 -12.45 -3.15 -12.88
CA SER A 220 -12.10 -4.54 -12.61
C SER A 220 -12.71 -5.06 -11.32
N ARG A 221 -13.20 -6.29 -11.38
CA ARG A 221 -13.67 -7.06 -10.22
C ARG A 221 -13.22 -8.50 -10.38
N SER A 222 -12.40 -8.99 -9.47
CA SER A 222 -11.95 -10.39 -9.44
C SER A 222 -12.98 -11.26 -8.75
N ARG A 223 -14.15 -11.46 -9.40
CA ARG A 223 -15.25 -12.25 -8.85
C ARG A 223 -15.89 -13.15 -9.90
N TYR A 224 -16.27 -14.35 -9.48
CA TYR A 224 -17.21 -15.14 -10.23
C TYR A 224 -18.54 -14.39 -10.37
N TRP A 225 -19.25 -14.61 -11.50
CA TRP A 225 -20.51 -13.98 -11.77
C TRP A 225 -20.43 -12.47 -11.93
N GLY A 226 -19.55 -12.05 -12.83
CA GLY A 226 -19.42 -10.67 -13.29
C GLY A 226 -19.78 -10.55 -14.76
N ILE A 227 -19.87 -9.32 -15.24
CA ILE A 227 -19.95 -9.01 -16.67
C ILE A 227 -18.51 -8.87 -17.16
N PRO A 228 -18.08 -9.64 -18.19
CA PRO A 228 -16.76 -9.46 -18.79
C PRO A 228 -16.61 -8.05 -19.35
N ILE A 229 -15.45 -7.44 -19.15
CA ILE A 229 -15.11 -6.19 -19.84
C ILE A 229 -14.84 -6.55 -21.30
N PRO A 230 -15.46 -5.88 -22.30
CA PRO A 230 -15.36 -6.25 -23.71
C PRO A 230 -14.01 -5.83 -24.33
N ILE A 231 -12.92 -6.26 -23.73
CA ILE A 231 -11.57 -5.99 -24.18
C ILE A 231 -10.91 -7.30 -24.58
N TRP A 232 -10.50 -7.40 -25.83
CA TRP A 232 -9.70 -8.50 -26.37
C TRP A 232 -8.23 -8.08 -26.37
N ARG A 233 -7.38 -8.97 -25.96
CA ARG A 233 -5.94 -8.74 -25.84
C ARG A 233 -5.19 -9.96 -26.36
N THR A 234 -4.09 -9.76 -27.10
CA THR A 234 -3.17 -10.83 -27.47
C THR A 234 -2.44 -11.38 -26.24
N GLU A 235 -1.95 -12.62 -26.31
CA GLU A 235 -1.24 -13.28 -25.18
C GLU A 235 -0.02 -12.48 -24.74
N ASP A 236 0.72 -11.92 -25.70
CA ASP A 236 1.89 -11.07 -25.45
C ASP A 236 1.51 -9.63 -24.99
N GLY A 237 0.22 -9.31 -25.00
CA GLY A 237 -0.29 -8.01 -24.57
C GLY A 237 0.06 -6.83 -25.48
N THR A 238 0.64 -7.08 -26.67
CA THR A 238 1.05 -6.03 -27.60
C THR A 238 -0.12 -5.35 -28.30
N GLU A 239 -1.20 -6.08 -28.54
CA GLU A 239 -2.42 -5.54 -29.13
C GLU A 239 -3.61 -5.71 -28.21
N GLN A 240 -4.46 -4.70 -28.18
CA GLN A 240 -5.71 -4.76 -27.41
C GLN A 240 -6.79 -3.92 -28.09
N LYS A 241 -8.03 -4.41 -28.05
CA LYS A 241 -9.18 -3.73 -28.62
C LYS A 241 -10.40 -3.83 -27.72
N CYS A 242 -11.03 -2.69 -27.46
CA CYS A 242 -12.32 -2.64 -26.79
C CYS A 242 -13.43 -2.73 -27.85
N ILE A 243 -14.33 -3.69 -27.71
CA ILE A 243 -15.44 -3.94 -28.63
C ILE A 243 -16.71 -3.30 -28.09
N SER A 244 -17.35 -2.44 -28.87
CA SER A 244 -18.54 -1.68 -28.45
C SER A 244 -19.86 -2.34 -28.80
N SER A 245 -19.88 -3.27 -29.77
CA SER A 245 -21.10 -3.91 -30.25
C SER A 245 -20.87 -5.33 -30.80
N VAL A 246 -21.95 -6.11 -30.88
CA VAL A 246 -21.91 -7.43 -31.53
C VAL A 246 -21.60 -7.35 -33.02
N GLU A 247 -21.99 -6.26 -33.67
CA GLU A 247 -21.69 -6.05 -35.07
C GLU A 247 -20.20 -5.78 -35.31
N GLU A 248 -19.60 -4.96 -34.48
CA GLU A 248 -18.14 -4.74 -34.47
C GLU A 248 -17.39 -6.05 -34.24
N LEU A 249 -17.80 -6.85 -33.23
CA LEU A 249 -17.19 -8.14 -32.96
C LEU A 249 -17.24 -9.09 -34.16
N LYS A 250 -18.39 -9.13 -34.87
CA LYS A 250 -18.54 -9.96 -36.10
C LYS A 250 -17.63 -9.53 -37.24
N ASN A 251 -17.32 -8.23 -37.32
CA ASN A 251 -16.44 -7.71 -38.36
C ASN A 251 -14.95 -7.95 -38.06
N GLU A 252 -14.63 -8.23 -36.79
CA GLU A 252 -13.26 -8.52 -36.33
C GLU A 252 -12.95 -10.04 -36.33
N CYS A 253 -13.96 -10.88 -36.40
CA CYS A 253 -13.83 -12.34 -36.51
C CYS A 253 -13.88 -12.80 -37.98
#